data_515f10be7735b71f5a38ac0038072141
#
_entry.id   515f10be7735b71f5a38ac0038072141
#
_cell.length_a   1.000
_cell.length_b   1.000
_cell.length_c   1.000
_cell.angle_alpha   90.00
_cell.angle_beta   90.00
_cell.angle_gamma   90.00
#
_symmetry.space_group_name_H-M   'P 1'
#
loop_
_entity.id
_entity.type
_entity.pdbx_description
1 polymer ?
#
loop_
_entity_poly.entity_id
_entity_poly.type
_entity_poly.pdbx_seq_one_letter_code
_entity_poly.pdbx_strand_id
1 'polypeptide(L)'
;MLLLAVFLFFRCGGPKAVTTSVKKVFTRSEKNTNAKLAANNLNIDPTLAHRLDSFVNATNHLGTLGVYIYDETASKEVYGYRADTLMRPASNMKMLTSIAAIRKLGPNYRFTSGAYMNGRKYGDVLTGDIGFKFTFDPWFDSVKLHDLTSSFAKEGIRRIDGRVIVDMVMREPMQHEEHWTVGDLKTRRLGMLYRGEKRVLNEVRYALRAHGVNFSDSQVVISKIPKGSRLLAKVSSPMYKSLELAINNSSNEQAECLSFALSGLHLSGQNFREAGTEYLRTFISKELGVNPDEVSVIHDGCGLCVHDRLTPRFLVRLLHYARRHEYIHNMLAMYMPVSGKTGTLHNRMHREAVRGKVKAKTGTLTREDGITSLAGYVVGKNGHTLSFAIIQNEVPVADARLWQDRFCEQLLQ
;
A
#
# COMPACT_ATOMS: atom_id res chain seq x y z
N MET A 1 17.83 37.12 33.04
CA MET A 1 18.34 36.48 31.83
C MET A 1 17.16 36.25 30.90
N LEU A 2 17.13 37.01 29.80
CA LEU A 2 16.01 37.12 28.87
C LEU A 2 15.95 35.91 27.92
N LEU A 3 14.77 35.30 27.82
CA LEU A 3 14.42 34.42 26.69
C LEU A 3 13.60 35.25 25.69
N LEU A 4 14.18 35.50 24.52
CA LEU A 4 13.49 36.14 23.39
C LEU A 4 12.67 35.07 22.64
N ALA A 5 11.35 35.23 22.64
CA ALA A 5 10.46 34.49 21.75
C ALA A 5 10.29 35.30 20.45
N VAL A 6 10.74 34.72 19.33
CA VAL A 6 10.53 35.28 18.00
C VAL A 6 9.21 34.72 17.44
N PHE A 7 8.18 35.59 17.38
CA PHE A 7 6.95 35.35 16.62
C PHE A 7 7.17 35.70 15.15
N LEU A 8 7.19 34.71 14.27
CA LEU A 8 7.13 34.92 12.82
C LEU A 8 5.69 34.84 12.34
N PHE A 9 5.17 36.00 11.95
CA PHE A 9 3.90 36.17 11.25
C PHE A 9 4.00 35.53 9.84
N PHE A 10 3.27 34.45 9.57
CA PHE A 10 3.05 33.98 8.21
C PHE A 10 1.87 34.73 7.58
N ARG A 11 2.17 35.59 6.58
CA ARG A 11 1.19 36.15 5.66
C ARG A 11 0.71 35.03 4.70
N CYS A 12 -0.62 34.86 4.59
CA CYS A 12 -1.27 33.99 3.62
C CYS A 12 -0.96 34.47 2.19
N GLY A 13 -0.11 33.70 1.48
CA GLY A 13 0.04 33.78 0.04
C GLY A 13 -0.62 32.55 -0.60
N GLY A 14 -1.41 32.76 -1.64
CA GLY A 14 -2.28 31.77 -2.27
C GLY A 14 -1.54 30.57 -2.92
N PRO A 15 -2.27 29.56 -3.37
CA PRO A 15 -1.72 28.21 -3.70
C PRO A 15 -0.75 28.15 -4.90
N LYS A 16 -0.51 29.23 -5.64
CA LYS A 16 0.40 29.25 -6.80
C LYS A 16 1.89 29.35 -6.45
N ALA A 17 2.26 29.84 -5.26
CA ALA A 17 3.66 30.02 -4.87
C ALA A 17 4.33 28.71 -4.37
N VAL A 18 3.54 27.76 -3.85
CA VAL A 18 4.05 26.51 -3.30
C VAL A 18 4.42 25.51 -4.40
N THR A 19 3.66 25.49 -5.51
CA THR A 19 3.90 24.56 -6.61
C THR A 19 5.19 24.85 -7.40
N THR A 20 5.59 26.10 -7.50
CA THR A 20 6.81 26.48 -8.26
C THR A 20 8.10 26.22 -7.46
N SER A 21 8.05 26.38 -6.13
CA SER A 21 9.19 26.12 -5.25
C SER A 21 9.48 24.62 -5.14
N VAL A 22 8.42 23.79 -5.03
CA VAL A 22 8.56 22.31 -4.98
C VAL A 22 9.11 21.77 -6.29
N LYS A 23 8.64 22.23 -7.46
CA LYS A 23 9.20 21.80 -8.76
C LYS A 23 10.67 22.15 -8.94
N LYS A 24 11.13 23.30 -8.46
CA LYS A 24 12.57 23.69 -8.54
C LYS A 24 13.46 22.87 -7.62
N VAL A 25 12.96 22.44 -6.46
CA VAL A 25 13.73 21.57 -5.55
C VAL A 25 13.85 20.16 -6.12
N PHE A 26 12.77 19.61 -6.70
CA PHE A 26 12.79 18.27 -7.28
C PHE A 26 13.72 18.15 -8.51
N THR A 27 13.69 19.12 -9.44
CA THR A 27 14.55 19.08 -10.63
C THR A 27 16.05 19.26 -10.32
N ARG A 28 16.38 19.92 -9.21
CA ARG A 28 17.77 20.09 -8.78
C ARG A 28 18.30 18.85 -8.06
N SER A 29 17.45 18.10 -7.34
CA SER A 29 17.81 16.84 -6.70
C SER A 29 18.10 15.73 -7.72
N GLU A 30 17.25 15.59 -8.75
CA GLU A 30 17.44 14.58 -9.79
C GLU A 30 18.75 14.77 -10.56
N LYS A 31 19.14 16.02 -10.88
CA LYS A 31 20.41 16.32 -11.55
C LYS A 31 21.62 16.03 -10.67
N ASN A 32 21.53 16.29 -9.36
CA ASN A 32 22.64 16.02 -8.42
C ASN A 32 22.79 14.53 -8.11
N THR A 33 21.69 13.75 -8.12
CA THR A 33 21.75 12.30 -7.92
C THR A 33 22.40 11.60 -9.11
N ASN A 34 22.04 12.01 -10.33
CA ASN A 34 22.66 11.47 -11.54
C ASN A 34 24.13 11.88 -11.70
N ALA A 35 24.54 13.08 -11.28
CA ALA A 35 25.93 13.52 -11.32
C ALA A 35 26.80 12.81 -10.26
N LYS A 36 26.28 12.50 -9.08
CA LYS A 36 26.97 11.68 -8.06
C LYS A 36 27.11 10.21 -8.47
N LEU A 37 26.14 9.66 -9.23
CA LEU A 37 26.23 8.31 -9.78
C LEU A 37 27.31 8.18 -10.86
N ALA A 38 27.62 9.24 -11.60
CA ALA A 38 28.62 9.22 -12.68
C ALA A 38 30.08 9.40 -12.21
N ALA A 39 30.30 9.81 -10.96
CA ALA A 39 31.64 10.17 -10.45
C ALA A 39 32.31 9.11 -9.57
N ASN A 40 31.65 8.01 -9.24
CA ASN A 40 32.26 6.93 -8.47
C ASN A 40 32.93 5.93 -9.44
N ASN A 41 34.25 5.80 -9.36
CA ASN A 41 34.93 4.59 -9.82
C ASN A 41 34.28 3.41 -9.12
N LEU A 42 33.44 2.67 -9.85
CA LEU A 42 32.56 1.65 -9.32
C LEU A 42 33.42 0.48 -8.84
N ASN A 43 33.72 0.43 -7.55
CA ASN A 43 34.39 -0.69 -6.90
C ASN A 43 33.40 -1.86 -6.77
N ILE A 44 33.11 -2.48 -7.92
CA ILE A 44 32.28 -3.68 -7.98
C ILE A 44 33.01 -4.80 -7.24
N ASP A 45 32.31 -5.50 -6.34
CA ASP A 45 32.87 -6.71 -5.72
C ASP A 45 32.98 -7.83 -6.78
N PRO A 46 34.16 -8.16 -7.26
CA PRO A 46 34.34 -9.15 -8.34
C PRO A 46 34.05 -10.58 -7.86
N THR A 47 34.04 -10.81 -6.55
CA THR A 47 33.91 -12.13 -5.94
C THR A 47 32.49 -12.44 -5.53
N LEU A 48 31.62 -11.41 -5.44
CA LEU A 48 30.25 -11.56 -4.92
C LEU A 48 29.45 -12.59 -5.74
N ALA A 49 29.45 -12.48 -7.07
CA ALA A 49 28.71 -13.42 -7.92
C ALA A 49 29.17 -14.86 -7.72
N HIS A 50 30.49 -15.12 -7.67
CA HIS A 50 31.04 -16.45 -7.43
C HIS A 50 30.72 -16.99 -6.04
N ARG A 51 30.78 -16.14 -5.01
CA ARG A 51 30.41 -16.49 -3.64
C ARG A 51 28.93 -16.89 -3.54
N LEU A 52 28.05 -16.12 -4.18
CA LEU A 52 26.61 -16.41 -4.23
C LEU A 52 26.31 -17.70 -4.97
N ASP A 53 26.97 -17.91 -6.12
CA ASP A 53 26.84 -19.14 -6.91
C ASP A 53 27.29 -20.37 -6.12
N SER A 54 28.46 -20.27 -5.48
CA SER A 54 28.98 -21.33 -4.61
C SER A 54 28.03 -21.63 -3.45
N PHE A 55 27.44 -20.61 -2.82
CA PHE A 55 26.47 -20.78 -1.73
C PHE A 55 25.19 -21.46 -2.22
N VAL A 56 24.64 -21.06 -3.36
CA VAL A 56 23.44 -21.63 -3.96
C VAL A 56 23.69 -23.09 -4.35
N ASN A 57 24.80 -23.39 -5.02
CA ASN A 57 25.12 -24.75 -5.50
C ASN A 57 25.51 -25.71 -4.36
N ALA A 58 26.10 -25.23 -3.27
CA ALA A 58 26.43 -26.04 -2.09
C ALA A 58 25.19 -26.47 -1.28
N THR A 59 24.03 -25.85 -1.54
CA THR A 59 22.82 -26.15 -0.78
C THR A 59 21.97 -27.17 -1.53
N ASN A 60 21.65 -28.28 -0.87
CA ASN A 60 20.68 -29.22 -1.41
C ASN A 60 19.28 -28.64 -1.27
N HIS A 61 18.71 -28.13 -2.36
CA HIS A 61 17.41 -27.49 -2.35
C HIS A 61 16.31 -28.56 -2.44
N LEU A 62 15.56 -28.68 -1.35
CA LEU A 62 14.25 -29.30 -1.39
C LEU A 62 13.29 -28.25 -2.00
N GLY A 63 12.58 -28.61 -3.06
CA GLY A 63 11.65 -27.70 -3.75
C GLY A 63 12.31 -26.74 -4.75
N THR A 64 11.62 -25.63 -5.03
CA THR A 64 12.01 -24.66 -6.06
C THR A 64 12.59 -23.39 -5.44
N LEU A 65 13.80 -23.02 -5.86
CA LEU A 65 14.47 -21.77 -5.49
C LEU A 65 14.61 -20.85 -6.71
N GLY A 66 14.36 -19.55 -6.52
CA GLY A 66 14.69 -18.51 -7.48
C GLY A 66 15.34 -17.32 -6.76
N VAL A 67 16.42 -16.78 -7.32
CA VAL A 67 17.19 -15.67 -6.74
C VAL A 67 17.55 -14.67 -7.84
N TYR A 68 17.50 -13.37 -7.52
CA TYR A 68 18.03 -12.33 -8.39
C TYR A 68 18.59 -11.18 -7.57
N ILE A 69 19.80 -10.71 -7.97
CA ILE A 69 20.53 -9.63 -7.31
C ILE A 69 20.97 -8.61 -8.36
N TYR A 70 20.72 -7.34 -8.06
CA TYR A 70 21.11 -6.21 -8.89
C TYR A 70 21.84 -5.16 -8.04
N ASP A 71 22.97 -4.69 -8.55
CA ASP A 71 23.72 -3.59 -7.95
C ASP A 71 23.15 -2.27 -8.45
N GLU A 72 22.42 -1.58 -7.56
CA GLU A 72 21.79 -0.30 -7.84
C GLU A 72 22.81 0.83 -8.04
N THR A 73 23.99 0.72 -7.40
CA THR A 73 25.06 1.71 -7.48
C THR A 73 25.80 1.58 -8.79
N ALA A 74 26.14 0.35 -9.20
CA ALA A 74 26.80 0.05 -10.45
C ALA A 74 25.85 -0.05 -11.65
N SER A 75 24.53 -0.07 -11.40
CA SER A 75 23.51 -0.30 -12.42
C SER A 75 23.74 -1.60 -13.21
N LYS A 76 24.05 -2.69 -12.51
CA LYS A 76 24.46 -3.96 -13.11
C LYS A 76 23.84 -5.17 -12.41
N GLU A 77 23.51 -6.19 -13.19
CA GLU A 77 23.18 -7.52 -12.66
C GLU A 77 24.43 -8.11 -11.98
N VAL A 78 24.23 -8.67 -10.79
CA VAL A 78 25.27 -9.36 -10.01
C VAL A 78 25.12 -10.87 -10.11
N TYR A 79 23.88 -11.37 -9.89
CA TYR A 79 23.62 -12.80 -9.84
C TYR A 79 22.17 -13.12 -10.17
N GLY A 80 21.96 -14.22 -10.89
CA GLY A 80 20.63 -14.74 -11.19
C GLY A 80 20.60 -16.26 -11.18
N TYR A 81 19.68 -16.85 -10.40
CA TYR A 81 19.39 -18.28 -10.41
C TYR A 81 17.90 -18.48 -10.56
N ARG A 82 17.46 -19.10 -11.66
CA ARG A 82 16.05 -19.22 -12.04
C ARG A 82 15.30 -17.87 -11.89
N ALA A 83 15.98 -16.79 -12.26
CA ALA A 83 15.52 -15.42 -12.00
C ALA A 83 14.22 -15.07 -12.71
N ASP A 84 13.92 -15.71 -13.82
CA ASP A 84 12.75 -15.48 -14.67
C ASP A 84 11.67 -16.56 -14.54
N THR A 85 11.81 -17.48 -13.58
CA THR A 85 10.80 -18.49 -13.29
C THR A 85 9.64 -17.86 -12.52
N LEU A 86 8.41 -18.09 -12.99
CA LEU A 86 7.18 -17.69 -12.29
C LEU A 86 6.97 -18.56 -11.04
N MET A 87 7.09 -17.93 -9.87
CA MET A 87 7.03 -18.58 -8.58
C MET A 87 5.98 -17.91 -7.67
N ARG A 88 5.50 -18.63 -6.67
CA ARG A 88 4.54 -18.11 -5.68
C ARG A 88 5.22 -17.08 -4.76
N PRO A 89 4.86 -15.79 -4.84
CA PRO A 89 5.57 -14.72 -4.13
C PRO A 89 5.11 -14.56 -2.68
N ALA A 90 3.98 -15.16 -2.31
CA ALA A 90 3.28 -14.85 -1.08
C ALA A 90 3.18 -13.32 -0.89
N SER A 91 3.34 -12.81 0.35
CA SER A 91 3.17 -11.38 0.65
C SER A 91 4.17 -10.43 -0.03
N ASN A 92 5.11 -10.90 -0.84
CA ASN A 92 5.89 -10.00 -1.69
C ASN A 92 5.05 -9.40 -2.85
N MET A 93 3.86 -9.96 -3.17
CA MET A 93 2.85 -9.28 -4.00
C MET A 93 2.55 -7.87 -3.50
N LYS A 94 2.57 -7.64 -2.18
CA LYS A 94 2.32 -6.33 -1.56
C LYS A 94 3.32 -5.25 -1.98
N MET A 95 4.50 -5.63 -2.47
CA MET A 95 5.46 -4.68 -3.05
C MET A 95 4.89 -4.04 -4.31
N LEU A 96 4.34 -4.86 -5.22
CA LEU A 96 3.68 -4.37 -6.43
C LEU A 96 2.51 -3.46 -6.09
N THR A 97 1.60 -3.93 -5.23
CA THR A 97 0.40 -3.18 -4.82
C THR A 97 0.76 -1.84 -4.16
N SER A 98 1.74 -1.85 -3.24
CA SER A 98 2.15 -0.64 -2.52
C SER A 98 2.84 0.37 -3.44
N ILE A 99 3.75 -0.06 -4.30
CA ILE A 99 4.44 0.80 -5.27
C ILE A 99 3.42 1.41 -6.25
N ALA A 100 2.51 0.60 -6.78
CA ALA A 100 1.46 1.07 -7.67
C ALA A 100 0.53 2.08 -6.96
N ALA A 101 0.16 1.83 -5.69
CA ALA A 101 -0.66 2.75 -4.90
C ALA A 101 0.05 4.09 -4.65
N ILE A 102 1.32 4.07 -4.24
CA ILE A 102 2.09 5.31 -4.04
C ILE A 102 2.21 6.08 -5.37
N ARG A 103 2.47 5.38 -6.47
CA ARG A 103 2.60 5.99 -7.80
C ARG A 103 1.30 6.61 -8.31
N LYS A 104 0.19 5.89 -8.19
CA LYS A 104 -1.13 6.31 -8.68
C LYS A 104 -1.77 7.40 -7.84
N LEU A 105 -1.77 7.21 -6.53
CA LEU A 105 -2.52 8.04 -5.60
C LEU A 105 -1.67 9.22 -5.07
N GLY A 106 -0.35 9.05 -5.08
CA GLY A 106 0.59 10.04 -4.55
C GLY A 106 0.87 9.87 -3.05
N PRO A 107 2.03 10.39 -2.56
CA PRO A 107 2.50 10.17 -1.19
C PRO A 107 1.59 10.80 -0.12
N ASN A 108 0.87 11.85 -0.47
CA ASN A 108 0.00 12.61 0.44
C ASN A 108 -1.47 12.21 0.32
N TYR A 109 -1.77 11.12 -0.37
CA TYR A 109 -3.15 10.69 -0.58
C TYR A 109 -3.87 10.42 0.74
N ARG A 110 -5.13 10.86 0.78
CA ARG A 110 -6.04 10.61 1.89
C ARG A 110 -7.36 10.08 1.37
N PHE A 111 -7.81 8.99 1.95
CA PHE A 111 -9.18 8.54 1.78
C PHE A 111 -10.10 9.57 2.42
N THR A 112 -10.96 10.21 1.65
CA THR A 112 -11.79 11.31 2.15
C THR A 112 -13.26 10.99 1.99
N SER A 113 -14.03 11.12 3.08
CA SER A 113 -15.49 11.03 3.10
C SER A 113 -16.09 12.38 3.49
N GLY A 114 -17.26 12.70 2.97
CA GLY A 114 -17.89 14.00 3.17
C GLY A 114 -19.38 13.93 3.48
N ALA A 115 -19.87 14.93 4.23
CA ALA A 115 -21.29 15.21 4.45
C ALA A 115 -21.72 16.39 3.58
N TYR A 116 -22.86 16.26 2.93
CA TYR A 116 -23.37 17.21 1.93
C TYR A 116 -24.80 17.57 2.20
N MET A 117 -25.19 18.76 1.76
CA MET A 117 -26.56 19.27 1.79
C MET A 117 -26.95 19.78 0.41
N ASN A 118 -28.18 19.49 -0.01
CA ASN A 118 -28.76 20.01 -1.25
C ASN A 118 -30.21 20.42 -0.96
N GLY A 119 -30.51 21.71 -1.03
CA GLY A 119 -31.81 22.29 -0.72
C GLY A 119 -31.72 23.55 0.11
N ARG A 120 -32.86 24.00 0.62
CA ARG A 120 -32.98 25.20 1.44
C ARG A 120 -33.51 24.88 2.84
N LYS A 121 -32.95 25.52 3.84
CA LYS A 121 -33.39 25.40 5.24
C LYS A 121 -34.39 26.49 5.56
N TYR A 122 -35.52 26.11 6.17
CA TYR A 122 -36.59 26.98 6.72
C TYR A 122 -36.75 26.64 8.19
N GLY A 123 -36.39 27.55 9.06
CA GLY A 123 -36.29 27.26 10.49
C GLY A 123 -35.30 26.14 10.76
N ASP A 124 -35.74 25.04 11.32
CA ASP A 124 -34.96 23.82 11.60
C ASP A 124 -35.23 22.67 10.60
N VAL A 125 -36.03 22.93 9.57
CA VAL A 125 -36.41 21.95 8.53
C VAL A 125 -35.57 22.20 7.27
N LEU A 126 -34.96 21.14 6.74
CA LEU A 126 -34.34 21.14 5.42
C LEU A 126 -35.36 20.62 4.39
N THR A 127 -35.79 21.53 3.49
CA THR A 127 -36.52 21.12 2.27
C THR A 127 -35.48 20.77 1.21
N GLY A 128 -35.16 19.49 1.12
CA GLY A 128 -34.11 18.94 0.27
C GLY A 128 -33.37 17.77 0.91
N ASP A 129 -32.24 17.39 0.31
CA ASP A 129 -31.50 16.18 0.65
C ASP A 129 -30.30 16.48 1.56
N ILE A 130 -29.98 15.57 2.45
CA ILE A 130 -28.63 15.43 2.99
C ILE A 130 -27.97 14.20 2.39
N GLY A 131 -26.63 14.14 2.46
CA GLY A 131 -25.96 12.94 1.97
C GLY A 131 -24.55 12.76 2.49
N PHE A 132 -24.11 11.54 2.41
CA PHE A 132 -22.74 11.11 2.73
C PHE A 132 -22.12 10.52 1.48
N LYS A 133 -20.91 10.99 1.14
CA LYS A 133 -20.08 10.38 0.10
C LYS A 133 -18.92 9.66 0.74
N PHE A 134 -18.89 8.35 0.57
CA PHE A 134 -17.84 7.48 1.10
C PHE A 134 -16.88 7.05 0.01
N THR A 135 -15.62 6.79 0.41
CA THR A 135 -14.57 6.25 -0.46
C THR A 135 -14.09 4.88 0.04
N PHE A 136 -12.98 4.37 -0.47
CA PHE A 136 -12.35 3.13 0.02
C PHE A 136 -11.57 3.33 1.33
N ASP A 137 -12.05 4.13 2.30
CA ASP A 137 -11.33 4.37 3.56
C ASP A 137 -11.40 3.14 4.49
N PRO A 138 -10.28 2.37 4.65
CA PRO A 138 -10.26 1.20 5.52
C PRO A 138 -10.27 1.55 7.02
N TRP A 139 -10.17 2.82 7.34
CA TRP A 139 -10.14 3.38 8.69
C TRP A 139 -11.42 4.15 9.05
N PHE A 140 -12.45 4.08 8.20
CA PHE A 140 -13.71 4.77 8.47
C PHE A 140 -14.49 4.04 9.55
N ASP A 141 -14.66 4.70 10.70
CA ASP A 141 -15.32 4.18 11.89
C ASP A 141 -16.55 5.02 12.29
N SER A 142 -17.19 4.66 13.41
CA SER A 142 -18.32 5.39 13.96
C SER A 142 -17.96 6.80 14.41
N VAL A 143 -16.76 7.03 14.91
CA VAL A 143 -16.30 8.38 15.34
C VAL A 143 -16.33 9.33 14.14
N LYS A 144 -15.72 8.94 13.02
CA LYS A 144 -15.73 9.74 11.79
C LYS A 144 -17.15 9.95 11.24
N LEU A 145 -18.02 8.95 11.37
CA LEU A 145 -19.40 9.10 10.97
C LEU A 145 -20.14 10.11 11.86
N HIS A 146 -19.92 10.07 13.18
CA HIS A 146 -20.48 11.05 14.11
C HIS A 146 -19.94 12.47 13.83
N ASP A 147 -18.65 12.62 13.49
CA ASP A 147 -18.10 13.91 13.08
C ASP A 147 -18.82 14.46 11.83
N LEU A 148 -19.07 13.62 10.82
CA LEU A 148 -19.83 14.02 9.64
C LEU A 148 -21.27 14.38 9.98
N THR A 149 -21.98 13.55 10.75
CA THR A 149 -23.38 13.78 11.11
C THR A 149 -23.58 15.01 12.00
N SER A 150 -22.61 15.32 12.87
CA SER A 150 -22.66 16.53 13.72
C SER A 150 -22.78 17.82 12.90
N SER A 151 -22.32 17.82 11.65
CA SER A 151 -22.36 18.99 10.77
C SER A 151 -23.78 19.43 10.44
N PHE A 152 -24.73 18.49 10.32
CA PHE A 152 -26.14 18.82 10.08
C PHE A 152 -26.77 19.48 11.30
N ALA A 153 -26.48 18.97 12.50
CA ALA A 153 -26.97 19.58 13.74
C ALA A 153 -26.36 20.99 13.95
N LYS A 154 -25.08 21.20 13.57
CA LYS A 154 -24.43 22.52 13.62
C LYS A 154 -25.04 23.51 12.62
N GLU A 155 -25.53 23.03 11.48
CA GLU A 155 -26.33 23.83 10.54
C GLU A 155 -27.74 24.12 11.07
N GLY A 156 -28.13 23.58 12.23
CA GLY A 156 -29.45 23.72 12.81
C GLY A 156 -30.52 22.93 12.11
N ILE A 157 -30.16 21.83 11.43
CA ILE A 157 -31.13 20.93 10.78
C ILE A 157 -31.61 19.90 11.81
N ARG A 158 -32.94 19.92 12.08
CA ARG A 158 -33.59 18.99 12.99
C ARG A 158 -34.56 18.04 12.27
N ARG A 159 -35.03 18.42 11.08
CA ARG A 159 -35.89 17.58 10.25
C ARG A 159 -35.49 17.68 8.78
N ILE A 160 -35.64 16.60 8.06
CA ILE A 160 -35.36 16.49 6.64
C ILE A 160 -36.67 16.09 5.94
N ASP A 161 -37.11 16.89 4.95
CA ASP A 161 -38.27 16.57 4.11
C ASP A 161 -37.89 15.81 2.82
N GLY A 162 -36.62 15.79 2.45
CA GLY A 162 -36.06 15.06 1.32
C GLY A 162 -35.40 13.73 1.69
N ARG A 163 -34.37 13.35 0.97
CA ARG A 163 -33.68 12.07 1.11
C ARG A 163 -32.44 12.19 2.01
N VAL A 164 -32.09 11.07 2.64
CA VAL A 164 -30.79 10.81 3.23
C VAL A 164 -30.00 9.93 2.25
N ILE A 165 -29.13 10.53 1.48
CA ILE A 165 -28.39 9.88 0.40
C ILE A 165 -27.11 9.28 0.95
N VAL A 166 -26.89 8.00 0.71
CA VAL A 166 -25.63 7.30 1.01
C VAL A 166 -24.95 6.95 -0.32
N ASP A 167 -23.98 7.78 -0.72
CA ASP A 167 -23.16 7.54 -1.92
C ASP A 167 -21.91 6.73 -1.50
N MET A 168 -22.01 5.44 -1.65
CA MET A 168 -20.93 4.51 -1.31
C MET A 168 -20.38 3.79 -2.53
N VAL A 169 -19.10 3.53 -2.51
CA VAL A 169 -18.40 2.84 -3.61
C VAL A 169 -18.72 1.35 -3.58
N MET A 170 -18.66 0.76 -2.39
CA MET A 170 -18.82 -0.68 -2.14
C MET A 170 -20.15 -0.95 -1.43
N ARG A 171 -21.01 -1.76 -2.03
CA ARG A 171 -22.31 -2.14 -1.44
C ARG A 171 -22.22 -3.48 -0.70
N GLU A 172 -21.54 -4.45 -1.31
CA GLU A 172 -21.34 -5.75 -0.69
C GLU A 172 -20.19 -5.72 0.32
N PRO A 173 -20.20 -6.56 1.36
CA PRO A 173 -19.04 -6.78 2.19
C PRO A 173 -17.85 -7.23 1.34
N MET A 174 -16.63 -6.90 1.78
CA MET A 174 -15.44 -7.43 1.16
C MET A 174 -15.46 -8.96 1.16
N GLN A 175 -15.40 -9.55 -0.02
CA GLN A 175 -15.46 -11.00 -0.21
C GLN A 175 -14.06 -11.62 -0.17
N HIS A 176 -14.01 -12.93 0.12
CA HIS A 176 -12.82 -13.74 -0.09
C HIS A 176 -12.48 -13.83 -1.58
N GLU A 177 -11.22 -14.00 -1.90
CA GLU A 177 -10.81 -14.55 -3.19
C GLU A 177 -11.05 -16.07 -3.13
N GLU A 178 -11.39 -16.70 -4.26
CA GLU A 178 -11.89 -18.09 -4.28
C GLU A 178 -10.93 -19.13 -3.71
N HIS A 179 -9.61 -18.86 -3.80
CA HIS A 179 -8.55 -19.74 -3.30
C HIS A 179 -8.07 -19.38 -1.88
N TRP A 180 -8.71 -18.41 -1.22
CA TRP A 180 -8.41 -18.11 0.19
C TRP A 180 -9.13 -19.08 1.11
N THR A 181 -8.55 -19.36 2.26
CA THR A 181 -9.25 -20.10 3.31
C THR A 181 -10.21 -19.20 4.09
N VAL A 182 -11.21 -19.79 4.73
CA VAL A 182 -12.24 -19.04 5.50
C VAL A 182 -11.63 -18.12 6.57
N GLY A 183 -10.46 -18.47 7.13
CA GLY A 183 -9.78 -17.67 8.16
C GLY A 183 -8.90 -16.53 7.64
N ASP A 184 -8.70 -16.47 6.33
CA ASP A 184 -7.74 -15.54 5.72
C ASP A 184 -8.21 -14.08 5.70
N LEU A 185 -9.51 -13.84 5.63
CA LEU A 185 -10.10 -12.51 5.63
C LEU A 185 -10.66 -12.15 7.01
N LYS A 186 -10.04 -11.17 7.67
CA LYS A 186 -10.48 -10.67 8.98
C LYS A 186 -11.17 -9.32 8.85
N THR A 187 -12.36 -9.31 8.25
CA THR A 187 -13.14 -8.08 7.98
C THR A 187 -13.36 -7.20 9.20
N ARG A 188 -13.38 -7.77 10.42
CA ARG A 188 -13.47 -7.00 11.68
C ARG A 188 -12.30 -6.04 11.91
N ARG A 189 -11.16 -6.24 11.22
CA ARG A 189 -10.00 -5.34 11.25
C ARG A 189 -10.14 -4.15 10.30
N LEU A 190 -11.18 -4.12 9.50
CA LEU A 190 -11.48 -3.07 8.55
C LEU A 190 -12.57 -2.14 9.07
N GLY A 191 -12.56 -0.90 8.57
CA GLY A 191 -13.60 0.08 8.81
C GLY A 191 -14.97 -0.38 8.30
N MET A 192 -16.03 0.33 8.74
CA MET A 192 -17.40 -0.07 8.46
C MET A 192 -17.74 -0.13 6.97
N LEU A 193 -17.07 0.65 6.12
CA LEU A 193 -17.34 0.69 4.68
C LEU A 193 -17.07 -0.66 3.97
N TYR A 194 -16.23 -1.51 4.57
CA TYR A 194 -15.93 -2.86 4.07
C TYR A 194 -16.85 -3.96 4.60
N ARG A 195 -17.87 -3.59 5.40
CA ARG A 195 -18.81 -4.53 6.04
C ARG A 195 -20.19 -4.57 5.37
N GLY A 196 -20.32 -3.93 4.19
CA GLY A 196 -21.51 -3.93 3.36
C GLY A 196 -22.52 -2.85 3.70
N GLU A 197 -23.44 -2.63 2.75
CA GLU A 197 -24.42 -1.54 2.78
C GLU A 197 -25.32 -1.59 4.02
N LYS A 198 -25.81 -2.77 4.38
CA LYS A 198 -26.71 -2.93 5.54
C LYS A 198 -26.10 -2.36 6.83
N ARG A 199 -24.81 -2.63 7.05
CA ARG A 199 -24.08 -2.09 8.22
C ARG A 199 -23.96 -0.57 8.13
N VAL A 200 -23.56 -0.04 6.98
CA VAL A 200 -23.37 1.40 6.78
C VAL A 200 -24.67 2.15 6.94
N LEU A 201 -25.78 1.67 6.34
CA LEU A 201 -27.09 2.31 6.46
C LEU A 201 -27.59 2.35 7.89
N ASN A 202 -27.41 1.28 8.66
CA ASN A 202 -27.82 1.23 10.07
C ASN A 202 -27.02 2.22 10.92
N GLU A 203 -25.70 2.31 10.71
CA GLU A 203 -24.86 3.27 11.42
C GLU A 203 -25.20 4.72 11.05
N VAL A 204 -25.52 5.00 9.79
CA VAL A 204 -25.97 6.33 9.33
C VAL A 204 -27.28 6.73 10.02
N ARG A 205 -28.26 5.82 10.05
CA ARG A 205 -29.53 6.06 10.76
C ARG A 205 -29.31 6.36 12.24
N TYR A 206 -28.50 5.52 12.88
CA TYR A 206 -28.18 5.67 14.30
C TYR A 206 -27.47 7.01 14.58
N ALA A 207 -26.43 7.33 13.82
CA ALA A 207 -25.65 8.54 14.02
C ALA A 207 -26.48 9.82 13.79
N LEU A 208 -27.35 9.87 12.77
CA LEU A 208 -28.23 11.01 12.52
C LEU A 208 -29.22 11.20 13.68
N ARG A 209 -29.87 10.14 14.16
CA ARG A 209 -30.80 10.20 15.30
C ARG A 209 -30.09 10.62 16.58
N ALA A 210 -28.88 10.13 16.82
CA ALA A 210 -28.06 10.53 17.97
C ALA A 210 -27.73 12.03 17.98
N HIS A 211 -27.71 12.67 16.82
CA HIS A 211 -27.54 14.12 16.67
C HIS A 211 -28.87 14.90 16.57
N GLY A 212 -30.01 14.24 16.84
CA GLY A 212 -31.33 14.86 16.89
C GLY A 212 -31.89 15.25 15.52
N VAL A 213 -31.47 14.57 14.45
CA VAL A 213 -32.02 14.75 13.10
C VAL A 213 -33.17 13.76 12.88
N ASN A 214 -34.40 14.26 12.62
CA ASN A 214 -35.58 13.49 12.38
C ASN A 214 -35.79 13.22 10.89
N PHE A 215 -36.04 11.96 10.56
CA PHE A 215 -36.31 11.46 9.21
C PHE A 215 -37.02 10.09 9.30
N SER A 216 -37.68 9.67 8.21
CA SER A 216 -38.20 8.32 8.04
C SER A 216 -37.14 7.37 7.52
N ASP A 217 -37.15 6.11 7.90
CA ASP A 217 -36.25 5.09 7.38
C ASP A 217 -36.31 4.92 5.85
N SER A 218 -37.51 5.16 5.27
CA SER A 218 -37.73 5.14 3.83
C SER A 218 -37.03 6.27 3.05
N GLN A 219 -36.65 7.34 3.74
CA GLN A 219 -35.87 8.44 3.14
C GLN A 219 -34.39 8.08 2.94
N VAL A 220 -33.88 7.03 3.61
CA VAL A 220 -32.47 6.61 3.51
C VAL A 220 -32.29 5.76 2.26
N VAL A 221 -31.56 6.28 1.30
CA VAL A 221 -31.37 5.65 -0.02
C VAL A 221 -29.89 5.61 -0.44
N ILE A 222 -29.51 4.55 -1.14
CA ILE A 222 -28.20 4.48 -1.79
C ILE A 222 -28.34 5.12 -3.17
N SER A 223 -27.66 6.24 -3.35
CA SER A 223 -27.64 6.99 -4.62
C SER A 223 -26.42 7.91 -4.66
N LYS A 224 -26.15 8.47 -5.84
CA LYS A 224 -25.08 9.48 -6.00
C LYS A 224 -25.50 10.82 -5.38
N ILE A 225 -24.55 11.51 -4.78
CA ILE A 225 -24.76 12.90 -4.32
C ILE A 225 -25.07 13.78 -5.53
N PRO A 226 -26.17 14.54 -5.52
CA PRO A 226 -26.52 15.45 -6.60
C PRO A 226 -25.40 16.46 -6.90
N LYS A 227 -25.18 16.77 -8.17
CA LYS A 227 -24.24 17.84 -8.56
C LYS A 227 -24.66 19.16 -7.93
N GLY A 228 -23.70 19.96 -7.47
CA GLY A 228 -23.97 21.25 -6.84
C GLY A 228 -24.31 21.17 -5.35
N SER A 229 -24.39 19.98 -4.75
CA SER A 229 -24.57 19.85 -3.31
C SER A 229 -23.44 20.54 -2.53
N ARG A 230 -23.80 21.28 -1.46
CA ARG A 230 -22.85 21.99 -0.60
C ARG A 230 -22.18 20.98 0.36
N LEU A 231 -20.86 20.96 0.36
CA LEU A 231 -20.07 20.21 1.35
C LEU A 231 -20.15 20.91 2.71
N LEU A 232 -20.58 20.21 3.75
CA LEU A 232 -20.65 20.69 5.12
C LEU A 232 -19.44 20.30 5.96
N ALA A 233 -19.04 19.06 5.85
CA ALA A 233 -17.92 18.50 6.59
C ALA A 233 -17.21 17.42 5.79
N LYS A 234 -15.93 17.22 6.10
CA LYS A 234 -15.15 16.11 5.57
C LYS A 234 -14.27 15.49 6.66
N VAL A 235 -14.11 14.19 6.59
CA VAL A 235 -13.14 13.41 7.39
C VAL A 235 -12.22 12.65 6.47
N SER A 236 -11.02 12.32 6.93
CA SER A 236 -10.10 11.60 6.07
C SER A 236 -9.09 10.76 6.85
N SER A 237 -8.61 9.69 6.21
CA SER A 237 -7.54 8.83 6.69
C SER A 237 -6.35 8.87 5.72
N PRO A 238 -5.12 9.02 6.21
CA PRO A 238 -3.96 9.02 5.34
C PRO A 238 -3.63 7.59 4.86
N MET A 239 -3.27 7.46 3.59
CA MET A 239 -2.90 6.18 2.97
C MET A 239 -1.69 5.52 3.64
N TYR A 240 -0.77 6.30 4.18
CA TYR A 240 0.46 5.77 4.79
C TYR A 240 0.18 4.77 5.93
N LYS A 241 -0.94 4.90 6.66
CA LYS A 241 -1.34 3.92 7.69
C LYS A 241 -1.59 2.53 7.10
N SER A 242 -2.20 2.48 5.91
CA SER A 242 -2.41 1.21 5.20
C SER A 242 -1.12 0.66 4.63
N LEU A 243 -0.26 1.53 4.07
CA LEU A 243 1.07 1.14 3.58
C LEU A 243 1.95 0.58 4.71
N GLU A 244 1.99 1.24 5.86
CA GLU A 244 2.73 0.77 7.04
C GLU A 244 2.31 -0.65 7.42
N LEU A 245 1.01 -0.89 7.61
CA LEU A 245 0.54 -2.22 7.99
C LEU A 245 0.72 -3.27 6.88
N ALA A 246 0.55 -2.89 5.61
CA ALA A 246 0.76 -3.80 4.48
C ALA A 246 2.23 -4.22 4.34
N ILE A 247 3.17 -3.29 4.51
CA ILE A 247 4.59 -3.53 4.32
C ILE A 247 5.27 -4.05 5.60
N ASN A 248 5.10 -3.37 6.75
CA ASN A 248 5.79 -3.72 7.99
C ASN A 248 5.21 -4.98 8.65
N ASN A 249 3.87 -5.04 8.77
CA ASN A 249 3.16 -6.11 9.45
C ASN A 249 2.60 -7.18 8.49
N SER A 250 2.74 -6.95 7.18
CA SER A 250 2.22 -7.84 6.15
C SER A 250 0.70 -8.05 6.19
N SER A 251 -0.09 -7.00 6.56
CA SER A 251 -1.55 -7.08 6.61
C SER A 251 -2.13 -7.33 5.21
N ASN A 252 -2.88 -8.43 5.08
CA ASN A 252 -3.57 -8.78 3.84
C ASN A 252 -4.70 -7.81 3.58
N GLU A 253 -5.50 -7.51 4.62
CA GLU A 253 -6.66 -6.63 4.53
C GLU A 253 -6.28 -5.22 4.03
N GLN A 254 -5.17 -4.67 4.55
CA GLN A 254 -4.72 -3.33 4.16
C GLN A 254 -4.16 -3.30 2.74
N ALA A 255 -3.49 -4.36 2.31
CA ALA A 255 -3.02 -4.49 0.92
C ALA A 255 -4.19 -4.60 -0.07
N GLU A 256 -5.23 -5.37 0.27
CA GLU A 256 -6.44 -5.45 -0.55
C GLU A 256 -7.17 -4.09 -0.62
N CYS A 257 -7.25 -3.35 0.49
CA CYS A 257 -7.82 -2.00 0.47
C CYS A 257 -7.05 -1.05 -0.45
N LEU A 258 -5.73 -1.16 -0.51
CA LEU A 258 -4.90 -0.40 -1.45
C LEU A 258 -5.19 -0.83 -2.91
N SER A 259 -5.30 -2.14 -3.17
CA SER A 259 -5.67 -2.67 -4.50
C SER A 259 -7.06 -2.18 -4.92
N PHE A 260 -8.06 -2.20 -4.01
CA PHE A 260 -9.39 -1.68 -4.29
C PHE A 260 -9.38 -0.17 -4.57
N ALA A 261 -8.55 0.59 -3.85
CA ALA A 261 -8.38 2.03 -4.14
C ALA A 261 -7.77 2.29 -5.54
N LEU A 262 -6.96 1.35 -6.04
CA LEU A 262 -6.38 1.42 -7.39
C LEU A 262 -7.41 1.18 -8.49
N SER A 263 -8.50 0.45 -8.23
CA SER A 263 -9.55 0.17 -9.23
C SER A 263 -10.20 1.42 -9.80
N GLY A 264 -10.04 2.55 -9.12
CA GLY A 264 -10.66 3.81 -9.52
C GLY A 264 -12.12 3.91 -9.06
N LEU A 265 -12.56 5.13 -8.78
CA LEU A 265 -13.88 5.42 -8.21
C LEU A 265 -15.06 5.32 -9.20
N HIS A 266 -14.87 4.69 -10.38
CA HIS A 266 -15.84 4.79 -11.48
C HIS A 266 -16.68 3.53 -11.71
N LEU A 267 -16.52 2.51 -10.88
CA LEU A 267 -17.04 1.19 -11.18
C LEU A 267 -18.15 0.78 -10.19
N SER A 268 -19.36 1.28 -10.40
CA SER A 268 -20.53 0.69 -9.75
C SER A 268 -20.83 -0.66 -10.40
N GLY A 269 -20.90 -1.72 -9.58
CA GLY A 269 -21.27 -3.07 -10.04
C GLY A 269 -20.16 -3.96 -10.57
N GLN A 270 -18.89 -3.52 -10.50
CA GLN A 270 -17.75 -4.36 -10.86
C GLN A 270 -17.10 -5.03 -9.64
N ASN A 271 -16.42 -6.14 -9.90
CA ASN A 271 -15.56 -6.78 -8.93
C ASN A 271 -14.32 -5.91 -8.68
N PHE A 272 -14.25 -5.26 -7.51
CA PHE A 272 -13.14 -4.35 -7.18
C PHE A 272 -11.79 -5.05 -7.10
N ARG A 273 -11.77 -6.34 -6.81
CA ARG A 273 -10.54 -7.13 -6.83
C ARG A 273 -10.02 -7.29 -8.25
N GLU A 274 -10.87 -7.71 -9.20
CA GLU A 274 -10.50 -7.80 -10.62
C GLU A 274 -10.04 -6.45 -11.16
N ALA A 275 -10.79 -5.38 -10.89
CA ALA A 275 -10.40 -4.05 -11.34
C ALA A 275 -9.06 -3.57 -10.70
N GLY A 276 -8.81 -3.95 -9.45
CA GLY A 276 -7.54 -3.66 -8.77
C GLY A 276 -6.37 -4.45 -9.38
N THR A 277 -6.54 -5.74 -9.59
CA THR A 277 -5.50 -6.59 -10.22
C THR A 277 -5.26 -6.21 -11.68
N GLU A 278 -6.29 -5.84 -12.43
CA GLU A 278 -6.13 -5.31 -13.79
C GLU A 278 -5.36 -3.99 -13.80
N TYR A 279 -5.58 -3.13 -12.79
CA TYR A 279 -4.74 -1.95 -12.66
C TYR A 279 -3.28 -2.32 -12.39
N LEU A 280 -3.00 -3.33 -11.57
CA LEU A 280 -1.62 -3.79 -11.33
C LEU A 280 -0.97 -4.30 -12.62
N ARG A 281 -1.69 -5.03 -13.46
CA ARG A 281 -1.23 -5.45 -14.80
C ARG A 281 -0.94 -4.24 -15.72
N THR A 282 -1.84 -3.27 -15.71
CA THR A 282 -1.65 -2.00 -16.44
C THR A 282 -0.42 -1.24 -15.95
N PHE A 283 -0.18 -1.21 -14.64
CA PHE A 283 1.00 -0.58 -14.04
C PHE A 283 2.29 -1.29 -14.50
N ILE A 284 2.32 -2.62 -14.52
CA ILE A 284 3.46 -3.41 -15.02
C ILE A 284 3.76 -3.03 -16.46
N SER A 285 2.75 -3.02 -17.32
CA SER A 285 2.92 -2.70 -18.73
C SER A 285 3.36 -1.24 -18.97
N LYS A 286 2.65 -0.28 -18.38
CA LYS A 286 2.84 1.15 -18.69
C LYS A 286 4.00 1.80 -17.94
N GLU A 287 4.18 1.46 -16.66
CA GLU A 287 5.21 2.12 -15.84
C GLU A 287 6.54 1.35 -15.85
N LEU A 288 6.50 0.02 -15.97
CA LEU A 288 7.71 -0.80 -15.96
C LEU A 288 8.14 -1.23 -17.38
N GLY A 289 7.26 -1.07 -18.38
CA GLY A 289 7.56 -1.38 -19.78
C GLY A 289 7.84 -2.87 -20.02
N VAL A 290 7.16 -3.76 -19.30
CA VAL A 290 7.24 -5.23 -19.48
C VAL A 290 5.87 -5.83 -19.76
N ASN A 291 5.88 -6.95 -20.48
CA ASN A 291 4.67 -7.73 -20.65
C ASN A 291 4.25 -8.36 -19.30
N PRO A 292 3.07 -8.06 -18.75
CA PRO A 292 2.62 -8.61 -17.49
C PRO A 292 2.59 -10.14 -17.46
N ASP A 293 2.22 -10.79 -18.58
CA ASP A 293 2.08 -12.25 -18.66
C ASP A 293 3.40 -13.02 -18.58
N GLU A 294 4.51 -12.34 -18.88
CA GLU A 294 5.86 -12.93 -18.77
C GLU A 294 6.39 -12.91 -17.33
N VAL A 295 5.91 -12.01 -16.50
CA VAL A 295 6.52 -11.74 -15.19
C VAL A 295 5.57 -11.95 -14.00
N SER A 296 4.26 -12.12 -14.28
CA SER A 296 3.26 -12.21 -13.21
C SER A 296 2.01 -13.01 -13.59
N VAL A 297 1.39 -13.61 -12.56
CA VAL A 297 -0.02 -14.02 -12.53
C VAL A 297 -0.60 -13.40 -11.26
N ILE A 298 -1.68 -12.63 -11.36
CA ILE A 298 -2.19 -11.81 -10.27
C ILE A 298 -3.68 -12.08 -10.05
N HIS A 299 -4.02 -12.67 -8.91
CA HIS A 299 -5.38 -12.94 -8.46
C HIS A 299 -5.82 -12.01 -7.35
N ASP A 300 -4.88 -11.53 -6.53
CA ASP A 300 -5.14 -10.60 -5.45
C ASP A 300 -4.04 -9.54 -5.29
N GLY A 301 -4.28 -8.53 -4.46
CA GLY A 301 -3.30 -7.49 -4.18
C GLY A 301 -2.35 -7.81 -3.03
N CYS A 302 -2.54 -8.91 -2.32
CA CYS A 302 -1.83 -9.21 -1.08
C CYS A 302 -0.92 -10.44 -1.14
N GLY A 303 -1.05 -11.29 -2.18
CA GLY A 303 -0.27 -12.51 -2.36
C GLY A 303 -0.71 -13.65 -1.45
N LEU A 304 -1.99 -13.69 -1.10
CA LEU A 304 -2.57 -14.77 -0.30
C LEU A 304 -3.08 -15.91 -1.18
N CYS A 305 -3.45 -15.62 -2.43
CA CYS A 305 -3.83 -16.61 -3.42
C CYS A 305 -2.62 -17.47 -3.80
N VAL A 306 -2.78 -18.80 -3.70
CA VAL A 306 -1.72 -19.76 -4.02
C VAL A 306 -1.43 -19.84 -5.53
N HIS A 307 -2.26 -19.23 -6.35
CA HIS A 307 -2.08 -19.13 -7.80
C HIS A 307 -1.35 -17.87 -8.25
N ASP A 308 -1.12 -16.91 -7.36
CA ASP A 308 -0.27 -15.77 -7.67
C ASP A 308 1.15 -16.20 -8.06
N ARG A 309 1.70 -15.53 -9.05
CA ARG A 309 3.09 -15.75 -9.51
C ARG A 309 3.79 -14.44 -9.78
N LEU A 310 5.05 -14.34 -9.37
CA LEU A 310 5.99 -13.31 -9.77
C LEU A 310 7.36 -13.94 -10.04
N THR A 311 8.17 -13.32 -10.88
CA THR A 311 9.56 -13.75 -11.04
C THR A 311 10.47 -13.03 -10.03
N PRO A 312 11.59 -13.64 -9.58
CA PRO A 312 12.58 -12.95 -8.74
C PRO A 312 13.11 -11.67 -9.41
N ARG A 313 13.43 -11.70 -10.71
CA ARG A 313 13.88 -10.55 -11.49
C ARG A 313 12.84 -9.43 -11.47
N PHE A 314 11.57 -9.77 -11.58
CA PHE A 314 10.49 -8.78 -11.55
C PHE A 314 10.38 -8.08 -10.19
N LEU A 315 10.52 -8.82 -9.07
CA LEU A 315 10.55 -8.21 -7.73
C LEU A 315 11.69 -7.20 -7.58
N VAL A 316 12.88 -7.52 -8.08
CA VAL A 316 14.01 -6.57 -8.08
C VAL A 316 13.74 -5.41 -9.03
N ARG A 317 13.10 -5.63 -10.18
CA ARG A 317 12.69 -4.55 -11.08
C ARG A 317 11.72 -3.57 -10.42
N LEU A 318 10.81 -4.05 -9.58
CA LEU A 318 9.94 -3.21 -8.74
C LEU A 318 10.75 -2.36 -7.74
N LEU A 319 11.73 -2.98 -7.07
CA LEU A 319 12.63 -2.28 -6.14
C LEU A 319 13.48 -1.23 -6.87
N HIS A 320 14.02 -1.58 -8.03
CA HIS A 320 14.77 -0.65 -8.88
C HIS A 320 13.88 0.53 -9.33
N TYR A 321 12.66 0.26 -9.81
CA TYR A 321 11.70 1.30 -10.15
C TYR A 321 11.44 2.24 -8.96
N ALA A 322 11.17 1.67 -7.78
CA ALA A 322 10.96 2.47 -6.57
C ALA A 322 12.17 3.36 -6.26
N ARG A 323 13.39 2.83 -6.37
CA ARG A 323 14.61 3.58 -6.09
C ARG A 323 14.83 4.75 -7.05
N ARG A 324 14.40 4.63 -8.29
CA ARG A 324 14.45 5.73 -9.27
C ARG A 324 13.42 6.83 -9.04
N HIS A 325 12.45 6.58 -8.16
CA HIS A 325 11.41 7.53 -7.76
C HIS A 325 11.56 7.82 -6.25
N GLU A 326 12.32 8.84 -5.90
CA GLU A 326 12.72 9.15 -4.52
C GLU A 326 11.57 9.07 -3.51
N TYR A 327 10.41 9.65 -3.83
CA TYR A 327 9.26 9.62 -2.93
C TYR A 327 8.69 8.21 -2.70
N ILE A 328 8.74 7.33 -3.70
CA ILE A 328 8.32 5.92 -3.57
C ILE A 328 9.34 5.18 -2.70
N HIS A 329 10.62 5.35 -3.00
CA HIS A 329 11.69 4.72 -2.24
C HIS A 329 11.65 5.09 -0.77
N ASN A 330 11.51 6.39 -0.46
CA ASN A 330 11.49 6.88 0.91
C ASN A 330 10.30 6.32 1.69
N MET A 331 9.11 6.25 1.10
CA MET A 331 7.94 5.65 1.74
C MET A 331 8.12 4.15 1.97
N LEU A 332 8.63 3.40 1.00
CA LEU A 332 8.91 1.97 1.17
C LEU A 332 9.98 1.71 2.22
N ALA A 333 11.11 2.43 2.14
CA ALA A 333 12.22 2.27 3.07
C ALA A 333 11.85 2.62 4.52
N MET A 334 10.87 3.52 4.71
CA MET A 334 10.33 3.87 6.04
C MET A 334 9.57 2.70 6.67
N TYR A 335 8.80 1.95 5.89
CA TYR A 335 7.93 0.90 6.39
C TYR A 335 8.48 -0.51 6.21
N MET A 336 9.53 -0.71 5.42
CA MET A 336 10.14 -2.03 5.26
C MET A 336 10.65 -2.58 6.61
N PRO A 337 10.36 -3.85 6.92
CA PRO A 337 10.97 -4.54 8.04
C PRO A 337 12.49 -4.48 8.01
N VAL A 338 13.10 -4.33 9.18
CA VAL A 338 14.56 -4.29 9.35
C VAL A 338 15.00 -5.52 10.12
N SER A 339 16.02 -6.21 9.59
CA SER A 339 16.59 -7.44 10.18
C SER A 339 16.91 -7.28 11.68
N GLY A 340 16.36 -8.18 12.52
CA GLY A 340 16.54 -8.23 13.96
C GLY A 340 16.02 -6.99 14.72
N LYS A 341 15.17 -6.13 14.09
CA LYS A 341 14.70 -4.87 14.71
C LYS A 341 13.20 -4.63 14.60
N THR A 342 12.62 -4.70 13.39
CA THR A 342 11.24 -4.27 13.18
C THR A 342 10.43 -5.23 12.32
N GLY A 343 9.10 -5.11 12.41
CA GLY A 343 8.14 -5.78 11.54
C GLY A 343 8.32 -7.29 11.51
N THR A 344 8.07 -7.88 10.35
CA THR A 344 8.17 -9.33 10.16
C THR A 344 9.61 -9.88 10.21
N LEU A 345 10.62 -9.02 10.25
CA LEU A 345 12.03 -9.39 10.46
C LEU A 345 12.50 -9.19 11.91
N HIS A 346 11.63 -8.75 12.84
CA HIS A 346 12.00 -8.50 14.22
C HIS A 346 12.70 -9.71 14.86
N ASN A 347 12.15 -10.92 14.66
CA ASN A 347 12.66 -12.17 15.22
C ASN A 347 13.53 -12.98 14.26
N ARG A 348 14.16 -12.32 13.26
CA ARG A 348 15.05 -12.95 12.28
C ARG A 348 16.36 -12.18 12.14
N MET A 349 17.42 -12.84 11.71
CA MET A 349 18.71 -12.20 11.41
C MET A 349 19.30 -11.42 12.60
N HIS A 350 19.43 -12.07 13.76
CA HIS A 350 19.94 -11.44 15.00
C HIS A 350 21.47 -11.37 15.06
N ARG A 351 22.20 -12.11 14.20
CA ARG A 351 23.64 -12.06 14.16
C ARG A 351 24.12 -10.66 13.82
N GLU A 352 25.20 -10.20 14.47
CA GLU A 352 25.79 -8.86 14.27
C GLU A 352 26.11 -8.56 12.79
N ALA A 353 26.55 -9.57 12.07
CA ALA A 353 26.85 -9.47 10.64
C ALA A 353 25.68 -8.91 9.82
N VAL A 354 24.43 -9.21 10.19
CA VAL A 354 23.23 -8.86 9.38
C VAL A 354 22.20 -8.03 10.14
N ARG A 355 22.26 -7.96 11.46
CA ARG A 355 21.29 -7.23 12.27
C ARG A 355 21.27 -5.74 11.92
N GLY A 356 20.08 -5.24 11.54
CA GLY A 356 19.90 -3.84 11.18
C GLY A 356 20.38 -3.44 9.78
N LYS A 357 20.93 -4.39 8.98
CA LYS A 357 21.55 -4.11 7.69
C LYS A 357 20.69 -4.50 6.50
N VAL A 358 19.70 -5.38 6.69
CA VAL A 358 18.75 -5.81 5.66
C VAL A 358 17.43 -5.11 5.87
N LYS A 359 16.92 -4.46 4.84
CA LYS A 359 15.55 -3.91 4.78
C LYS A 359 14.78 -4.69 3.72
N ALA A 360 13.82 -5.50 4.13
CA ALA A 360 13.14 -6.38 3.19
C ALA A 360 11.71 -6.70 3.57
N LYS A 361 10.87 -6.91 2.55
CA LYS A 361 9.54 -7.49 2.69
C LYS A 361 9.64 -9.00 2.71
N THR A 362 8.96 -9.63 3.66
CA THR A 362 8.83 -11.08 3.75
C THR A 362 7.54 -11.56 3.07
N GLY A 363 7.56 -12.75 2.52
CA GLY A 363 6.38 -13.51 2.12
C GLY A 363 6.39 -14.88 2.80
N THR A 364 5.22 -15.35 3.26
CA THR A 364 5.09 -16.67 3.88
C THR A 364 3.65 -17.17 3.74
N LEU A 365 3.51 -18.39 3.23
CA LEU A 365 2.32 -19.23 3.36
C LEU A 365 2.76 -20.59 3.84
N THR A 366 2.10 -21.14 4.87
CA THR A 366 2.44 -22.45 5.47
C THR A 366 1.79 -23.61 4.76
N ARG A 367 0.87 -23.34 3.82
CA ARG A 367 0.23 -24.29 2.93
C ARG A 367 1.09 -24.59 1.70
N GLU A 368 0.70 -25.57 0.89
CA GLU A 368 1.41 -25.96 -0.35
C GLU A 368 2.89 -26.30 -0.09
N ASP A 369 3.14 -27.10 0.95
CA ASP A 369 4.47 -27.55 1.36
C ASP A 369 5.46 -26.43 1.71
N GLY A 370 4.94 -25.23 1.92
CA GLY A 370 5.70 -24.06 2.29
C GLY A 370 6.07 -23.15 1.13
N ILE A 371 5.64 -21.88 1.25
CA ILE A 371 5.96 -20.81 0.31
C ILE A 371 6.62 -19.70 1.11
N THR A 372 7.85 -19.34 0.75
CA THR A 372 8.55 -18.21 1.37
C THR A 372 9.18 -17.32 0.32
N SER A 373 9.28 -16.03 0.67
CA SER A 373 10.00 -15.07 -0.15
C SER A 373 10.59 -13.95 0.70
N LEU A 374 11.64 -13.32 0.18
CA LEU A 374 12.29 -12.16 0.80
C LEU A 374 12.81 -11.25 -0.32
N ALA A 375 12.41 -9.97 -0.33
CA ALA A 375 12.87 -9.01 -1.32
C ALA A 375 13.11 -7.65 -0.69
N GLY A 376 14.21 -7.01 -1.04
CA GLY A 376 14.59 -5.73 -0.42
C GLY A 376 15.95 -5.22 -0.80
N TYR A 377 16.55 -4.48 0.13
CA TYR A 377 17.83 -3.80 -0.06
C TYR A 377 18.83 -4.15 1.03
N VAL A 378 20.11 -4.23 0.65
CA VAL A 378 21.25 -4.25 1.55
C VAL A 378 22.33 -3.29 1.04
N VAL A 379 23.21 -2.84 1.94
CA VAL A 379 24.46 -2.17 1.53
C VAL A 379 25.57 -3.17 1.68
N GLY A 380 26.17 -3.57 0.56
CA GLY A 380 27.31 -4.51 0.51
C GLY A 380 28.58 -3.95 1.17
N LYS A 381 29.58 -4.80 1.34
CA LYS A 381 30.87 -4.44 1.96
C LYS A 381 31.59 -3.29 1.24
N ASN A 382 31.44 -3.22 -0.09
CA ASN A 382 31.99 -2.16 -0.93
C ASN A 382 31.23 -0.83 -0.87
N GLY A 383 30.16 -0.74 -0.04
CA GLY A 383 29.30 0.43 0.09
C GLY A 383 28.22 0.53 -1.00
N HIS A 384 28.15 -0.40 -1.94
CA HIS A 384 27.13 -0.41 -2.97
C HIS A 384 25.78 -0.84 -2.39
N THR A 385 24.71 -0.22 -2.85
CA THR A 385 23.35 -0.69 -2.57
C THR A 385 23.00 -1.81 -3.53
N LEU A 386 22.62 -2.95 -2.98
CA LEU A 386 22.10 -4.09 -3.72
C LEU A 386 20.61 -4.21 -3.48
N SER A 387 19.84 -4.42 -4.55
CA SER A 387 18.48 -4.92 -4.46
C SER A 387 18.46 -6.43 -4.73
N PHE A 388 17.65 -7.16 -3.96
CA PHE A 388 17.63 -8.61 -4.05
C PHE A 388 16.22 -9.17 -3.91
N ALA A 389 15.99 -10.33 -4.50
CA ALA A 389 14.79 -11.13 -4.31
C ALA A 389 15.14 -12.61 -4.23
N ILE A 390 14.52 -13.29 -3.29
CA ILE A 390 14.58 -14.74 -3.06
C ILE A 390 13.15 -15.26 -3.00
N ILE A 391 12.82 -16.28 -3.77
CA ILE A 391 11.54 -17.01 -3.68
C ILE A 391 11.86 -18.50 -3.53
N GLN A 392 11.22 -19.15 -2.56
CA GLN A 392 11.33 -20.57 -2.32
C GLN A 392 9.92 -21.15 -2.18
N ASN A 393 9.63 -22.18 -2.98
CA ASN A 393 8.37 -22.93 -2.94
C ASN A 393 8.64 -24.38 -2.66
N GLU A 394 7.70 -25.03 -1.97
CA GLU A 394 7.80 -26.47 -1.64
C GLU A 394 9.01 -26.78 -0.73
N VAL A 395 9.24 -25.86 0.22
CA VAL A 395 10.30 -25.95 1.23
C VAL A 395 9.69 -25.65 2.60
N PRO A 396 9.97 -26.45 3.63
CA PRO A 396 9.54 -26.14 4.99
C PRO A 396 9.91 -24.68 5.37
N VAL A 397 8.95 -23.92 5.87
CA VAL A 397 9.11 -22.48 6.11
C VAL A 397 10.31 -22.14 7.00
N ALA A 398 10.59 -22.99 8.01
CA ALA A 398 11.71 -22.78 8.93
C ALA A 398 13.07 -22.90 8.20
N ASP A 399 13.23 -23.92 7.37
CA ASP A 399 14.45 -24.18 6.62
C ASP A 399 14.70 -23.11 5.56
N ALA A 400 13.64 -22.72 4.84
CA ALA A 400 13.71 -21.66 3.85
C ALA A 400 14.11 -20.32 4.48
N ARG A 401 13.56 -19.96 5.64
CA ARG A 401 13.93 -18.75 6.37
C ARG A 401 15.37 -18.77 6.85
N LEU A 402 15.83 -19.89 7.38
CA LEU A 402 17.23 -20.03 7.83
C LEU A 402 18.19 -19.88 6.65
N TRP A 403 17.85 -20.45 5.51
CA TRP A 403 18.63 -20.31 4.27
C TRP A 403 18.67 -18.86 3.80
N GLN A 404 17.52 -18.16 3.77
CA GLN A 404 17.44 -16.76 3.40
C GLN A 404 18.29 -15.87 4.32
N ASP A 405 18.28 -16.13 5.63
CA ASP A 405 19.06 -15.38 6.60
C ASP A 405 20.58 -15.53 6.35
N ARG A 406 21.04 -16.76 6.07
CA ARG A 406 22.41 -17.06 5.68
C ARG A 406 22.80 -16.47 4.32
N PHE A 407 21.87 -16.50 3.36
CA PHE A 407 22.10 -15.88 2.06
C PHE A 407 22.31 -14.36 2.20
N CYS A 408 21.53 -13.70 3.04
CA CYS A 408 21.72 -12.27 3.31
C CYS A 408 23.09 -11.98 3.95
N GLU A 409 23.65 -12.90 4.74
CA GLU A 409 25.02 -12.77 5.26
C GLU A 409 26.05 -12.74 4.10
N GLN A 410 25.83 -13.54 3.04
CA GLN A 410 26.71 -13.54 1.86
C GLN A 410 26.69 -12.20 1.11
N LEU A 411 25.54 -11.51 1.08
CA LEU A 411 25.44 -10.19 0.46
C LEU A 411 26.21 -9.10 1.19
N LEU A 412 26.56 -9.32 2.46
CA LEU A 412 27.20 -8.35 3.34
C LEU A 412 28.69 -8.61 3.59
N GLN A 413 29.19 -9.77 3.15
CA GLN A 413 30.62 -10.14 3.20
C GLN A 413 31.37 -9.54 2.02
#